data_526fc1cf7d4e82a5071fbce8271bd6f8
#
_entry.id   526fc1cf7d4e82a5071fbce8271bd6f8
#
_cell.length_a   1.000
_cell.length_b   1.000
_cell.length_c   1.000
_cell.angle_alpha   90.00
_cell.angle_beta   90.00
_cell.angle_gamma   90.00
#
_symmetry.space_group_name_H-M   'P 1'
#
loop_
_entity.id
_entity.type
_entity.pdbx_description
1 polymer ?
#
loop_
_entity_poly.entity_id
_entity_poly.type
_entity_poly.pdbx_seq_one_letter_code
_entity_poly.pdbx_strand_id
1 'polypeptide(L)'
;MKNLIQLKSCWGKKNNMKKNDLKHGNAVKLRNGDTMLFCWHFPDEILVNLEGRKFITFDSYRKDLTDIDNALEFDIMKVYKDYTCKELLWERKEKPKLTEDEKVILRNLPKRYKWIARDKSDWIFIYENEPIKCCRTSWGGCMYTTLPFKHLFQFIKWEDEEPYLIEDLLGK
;
A
#
# COMPACT_ATOMS: atom_id res chain seq x y z
N MET A 1 10.99 -24.01 -36.40
CA MET A 1 11.57 -23.22 -35.29
C MET A 1 10.43 -22.59 -34.51
N LYS A 2 10.10 -23.13 -33.32
CA LYS A 2 9.01 -22.64 -32.50
C LYS A 2 9.58 -21.61 -31.52
N ASN A 3 9.15 -20.36 -31.66
CA ASN A 3 9.46 -19.29 -30.69
C ASN A 3 8.81 -19.61 -29.36
N LEU A 4 9.60 -19.99 -28.36
CA LEU A 4 9.19 -19.97 -26.97
C LEU A 4 9.06 -18.51 -26.54
N ILE A 5 7.82 -18.02 -26.49
CA ILE A 5 7.49 -16.81 -25.77
C ILE A 5 7.68 -17.12 -24.28
N GLN A 6 8.76 -16.64 -23.70
CA GLN A 6 8.94 -16.62 -22.25
C GLN A 6 7.80 -15.81 -21.63
N LEU A 7 6.85 -16.51 -21.07
CA LEU A 7 5.90 -15.93 -20.12
C LEU A 7 6.72 -15.41 -18.93
N LYS A 8 7.05 -14.13 -18.92
CA LYS A 8 7.45 -13.44 -17.70
C LYS A 8 6.29 -13.58 -16.72
N SER A 9 6.45 -14.44 -15.73
CA SER A 9 5.55 -14.54 -14.61
C SER A 9 5.50 -13.17 -13.95
N CYS A 10 4.40 -12.44 -14.18
CA CYS A 10 4.04 -11.28 -13.37
C CYS A 10 3.73 -11.79 -11.96
N TRP A 11 4.75 -11.86 -11.14
CA TRP A 11 4.54 -11.98 -9.70
C TRP A 11 3.95 -10.64 -9.28
N GLY A 12 2.61 -10.60 -9.17
CA GLY A 12 1.90 -9.43 -8.71
C GLY A 12 2.45 -9.03 -7.33
N LYS A 13 2.80 -7.75 -7.17
CA LYS A 13 3.08 -7.18 -5.85
C LYS A 13 1.90 -7.55 -4.94
N LYS A 14 2.17 -8.21 -3.81
CA LYS A 14 1.10 -8.50 -2.85
C LYS A 14 0.55 -7.18 -2.32
N ASN A 15 -0.72 -6.91 -2.55
CA ASN A 15 -1.36 -5.69 -2.06
C ASN A 15 -1.38 -5.58 -0.54
N ASN A 16 -1.39 -6.73 0.17
CA ASN A 16 -1.35 -6.80 1.63
C ASN A 16 -0.36 -7.86 2.08
N MET A 17 0.86 -7.47 2.45
CA MET A 17 1.84 -8.35 3.07
C MET A 17 1.60 -8.39 4.58
N LYS A 18 1.64 -9.59 5.14
CA LYS A 18 1.50 -9.82 6.59
C LYS A 18 2.82 -10.31 7.17
N LYS A 19 2.96 -10.21 8.48
CA LYS A 19 4.10 -10.72 9.26
C LYS A 19 4.52 -12.14 8.82
N ASN A 20 3.57 -13.05 8.67
CA ASN A 20 3.82 -14.45 8.31
C ASN A 20 4.20 -14.67 6.83
N ASP A 21 4.18 -13.63 6.01
CA ASP A 21 4.59 -13.72 4.61
C ASP A 21 6.10 -13.49 4.42
N LEU A 22 6.79 -12.95 5.45
CA LEU A 22 8.23 -12.77 5.40
C LEU A 22 8.94 -14.13 5.46
N LYS A 23 10.02 -14.23 4.70
CA LYS A 23 10.86 -15.42 4.63
C LYS A 23 12.27 -15.09 5.06
N HIS A 24 12.94 -16.06 5.65
CA HIS A 24 14.36 -15.92 5.96
C HIS A 24 15.15 -15.42 4.75
N GLY A 25 15.97 -14.38 4.97
CA GLY A 25 16.72 -13.71 3.91
C GLY A 25 16.01 -12.58 3.20
N ASN A 26 14.69 -12.32 3.47
CA ASN A 26 14.08 -11.11 2.98
C ASN A 26 14.74 -9.88 3.59
N ALA A 27 15.00 -8.86 2.77
CA ALA A 27 15.41 -7.56 3.27
C ALA A 27 14.16 -6.68 3.47
N VAL A 28 14.14 -5.94 4.57
CA VAL A 28 13.09 -4.97 4.88
C VAL A 28 13.70 -3.59 5.02
N LYS A 29 12.99 -2.57 4.56
CA LYS A 29 13.35 -1.17 4.77
C LYS A 29 12.39 -0.57 5.76
N LEU A 30 12.92 -0.03 6.85
CA LEU A 30 12.17 0.65 7.90
C LEU A 30 11.89 2.11 7.50
N ARG A 31 10.95 2.75 8.17
CA ARG A 31 10.59 4.15 7.93
C ARG A 31 11.74 5.11 8.20
N ASN A 32 12.59 4.84 9.20
CA ASN A 32 13.81 5.62 9.47
C ASN A 32 14.89 5.48 8.39
N GLY A 33 14.68 4.62 7.39
CA GLY A 33 15.61 4.37 6.28
C GLY A 33 16.55 3.19 6.49
N ASP A 34 16.61 2.59 7.68
CA ASP A 34 17.43 1.41 7.94
C ASP A 34 16.98 0.23 7.07
N THR A 35 17.97 -0.53 6.59
CA THR A 35 17.72 -1.79 5.88
C THR A 35 18.14 -2.94 6.78
N MET A 36 17.22 -3.87 7.01
CA MET A 36 17.41 -5.01 7.90
C MET A 36 17.16 -6.31 7.14
N LEU A 37 17.77 -7.40 7.56
CA LEU A 37 17.48 -8.75 7.07
C LEU A 37 16.59 -9.48 8.06
N PHE A 38 15.54 -10.09 7.56
CA PHE A 38 14.74 -11.02 8.33
C PHE A 38 15.44 -12.37 8.44
N CYS A 39 15.76 -12.76 9.65
CA CYS A 39 16.50 -13.96 9.97
C CYS A 39 15.78 -14.80 11.03
N TRP A 40 15.81 -16.11 10.83
CA TRP A 40 15.47 -17.05 11.88
C TRP A 40 16.70 -17.31 12.73
N HIS A 41 16.62 -16.95 13.99
CA HIS A 41 17.64 -17.24 15.00
C HIS A 41 16.94 -17.97 16.15
N PHE A 42 16.98 -19.32 16.10
CA PHE A 42 16.23 -20.15 17.06
C PHE A 42 16.50 -19.75 18.52
N PRO A 43 15.45 -19.55 19.37
CA PRO A 43 14.03 -19.76 19.06
C PRO A 43 13.31 -18.57 18.37
N ASP A 44 13.97 -17.45 18.18
CA ASP A 44 13.35 -16.18 17.82
C ASP A 44 13.49 -15.85 16.33
N GLU A 45 12.53 -15.08 15.84
CA GLU A 45 12.62 -14.36 14.57
C GLU A 45 13.14 -12.95 14.84
N ILE A 46 14.15 -12.52 14.07
CA ILE A 46 14.78 -11.21 14.26
C ILE A 46 14.98 -10.48 12.94
N LEU A 47 15.02 -9.15 13.03
CA LEU A 47 15.57 -8.28 12.00
C LEU A 47 16.99 -7.89 12.41
N VAL A 48 17.94 -8.09 11.52
CA VAL A 48 19.36 -7.77 11.75
C VAL A 48 19.80 -6.77 10.71
N ASN A 49 20.53 -5.70 11.12
CA ASN A 49 21.13 -4.81 10.12
C ASN A 49 22.27 -5.52 9.38
N LEU A 50 22.60 -5.05 8.17
CA LEU A 50 23.60 -5.68 7.31
C LEU A 50 25.00 -5.77 7.95
N GLU A 51 25.27 -4.93 8.95
CA GLU A 51 26.55 -4.95 9.70
C GLU A 51 26.53 -5.94 10.87
N GLY A 52 25.39 -6.58 11.16
CA GLY A 52 25.21 -7.52 12.27
C GLY A 52 25.29 -6.89 13.67
N ARG A 53 25.26 -5.55 13.77
CA ARG A 53 25.45 -4.82 15.04
C ARG A 53 24.15 -4.43 15.74
N LYS A 54 23.05 -4.39 15.02
CA LYS A 54 21.73 -4.05 15.56
C LYS A 54 20.75 -5.15 15.21
N PHE A 55 19.90 -5.51 16.14
CA PHE A 55 18.82 -6.44 15.91
C PHE A 55 17.54 -5.94 16.58
N ILE A 56 16.40 -6.31 16.01
CA ILE A 56 15.06 -6.05 16.54
C ILE A 56 14.38 -7.41 16.55
N THR A 57 13.77 -7.78 17.67
CA THR A 57 12.95 -9.00 17.75
C THR A 57 11.71 -8.84 16.90
N PHE A 58 11.39 -9.84 16.11
CA PHE A 58 10.27 -9.74 15.19
C PHE A 58 8.91 -9.75 15.91
N ASP A 59 8.90 -10.18 17.18
CA ASP A 59 7.70 -10.06 18.04
C ASP A 59 7.29 -8.63 18.33
N SER A 60 8.22 -7.66 18.17
CA SER A 60 7.90 -6.23 18.22
C SER A 60 7.01 -5.75 17.07
N TYR A 61 6.64 -6.61 16.11
CA TYR A 61 5.81 -6.24 14.98
C TYR A 61 4.42 -6.85 15.04
N ARG A 62 3.41 -6.04 14.72
CA ARG A 62 2.03 -6.49 14.49
C ARG A 62 1.92 -7.26 13.17
N LYS A 63 0.76 -7.89 12.97
CA LYS A 63 0.47 -8.67 11.74
C LYS A 63 0.61 -7.85 10.46
N ASP A 64 0.37 -6.55 10.51
CA ASP A 64 0.46 -5.62 9.40
C ASP A 64 1.85 -4.98 9.23
N LEU A 65 2.86 -5.49 9.94
CA LEU A 65 4.24 -5.02 9.89
C LEU A 65 4.45 -3.60 10.46
N THR A 66 3.54 -3.12 11.31
CA THR A 66 3.77 -1.92 12.13
C THR A 66 4.41 -2.29 13.45
N ASP A 67 5.17 -1.37 14.03
CA ASP A 67 5.76 -1.53 15.35
C ASP A 67 4.67 -1.59 16.44
N ILE A 68 4.84 -2.49 17.44
CA ILE A 68 3.84 -2.74 18.46
C ILE A 68 3.71 -1.56 19.44
N ASP A 69 4.80 -0.85 19.68
CA ASP A 69 4.86 0.29 20.59
C ASP A 69 4.48 1.61 19.90
N ASN A 70 4.05 1.54 18.63
CA ASN A 70 3.73 2.68 17.78
C ASN A 70 4.93 3.61 17.53
N ALA A 71 6.15 3.11 17.61
CA ALA A 71 7.36 3.81 17.20
C ALA A 71 7.42 3.81 15.66
N LEU A 72 6.76 4.80 15.05
CA LEU A 72 6.53 4.86 13.59
C LEU A 72 7.81 4.73 12.76
N GLU A 73 8.95 5.17 13.29
CA GLU A 73 10.24 5.06 12.61
C GLU A 73 10.68 3.61 12.35
N PHE A 74 10.16 2.66 13.12
CA PHE A 74 10.45 1.23 12.94
C PHE A 74 9.44 0.49 12.08
N ASP A 75 8.36 1.12 11.65
CA ASP A 75 7.43 0.48 10.71
C ASP A 75 8.15 -0.03 9.47
N ILE A 76 7.83 -1.26 9.06
CA ILE A 76 8.35 -1.80 7.79
C ILE A 76 7.62 -1.13 6.64
N MET A 77 8.39 -0.45 5.79
CA MET A 77 7.88 0.30 4.64
C MET A 77 8.01 -0.47 3.33
N LYS A 78 9.07 -1.28 3.18
CA LYS A 78 9.30 -2.08 1.98
C LYS A 78 9.83 -3.45 2.34
N VAL A 79 9.50 -4.44 1.54
CA VAL A 79 10.04 -5.79 1.63
C VAL A 79 10.63 -6.17 0.28
N TYR A 80 11.85 -6.65 0.30
CA TYR A 80 12.59 -7.11 -0.87
C TYR A 80 12.86 -8.61 -0.75
N LYS A 81 13.09 -9.24 -1.90
CA LYS A 81 13.36 -10.68 -1.97
C LYS A 81 14.60 -11.08 -1.17
N ASP A 82 15.64 -10.25 -1.24
CA ASP A 82 16.93 -10.50 -0.61
C ASP A 82 17.68 -9.19 -0.28
N TYR A 83 18.86 -9.32 0.30
CA TYR A 83 19.71 -8.20 0.73
C TYR A 83 20.17 -7.27 -0.40
N THR A 84 20.09 -7.69 -1.67
CA THR A 84 20.47 -6.83 -2.80
C THR A 84 19.47 -5.72 -3.06
N CYS A 85 18.29 -5.81 -2.49
CA CYS A 85 17.17 -4.86 -2.64
C CYS A 85 16.76 -4.56 -4.10
N LYS A 86 17.05 -5.48 -5.02
CA LYS A 86 16.74 -5.30 -6.45
C LYS A 86 15.30 -5.69 -6.79
N GLU A 87 14.76 -6.70 -6.12
CA GLU A 87 13.41 -7.21 -6.36
C GLU A 87 12.49 -6.82 -5.21
N LEU A 88 11.64 -5.80 -5.44
CA LEU A 88 10.66 -5.32 -4.48
C LEU A 88 9.46 -6.27 -4.48
N LEU A 89 9.19 -6.89 -3.33
CA LEU A 89 8.04 -7.78 -3.13
C LEU A 89 6.80 -7.02 -2.65
N TRP A 90 7.01 -6.00 -1.80
CA TRP A 90 5.93 -5.23 -1.21
C TRP A 90 6.39 -3.85 -0.76
N GLU A 91 5.49 -2.88 -0.84
CA GLU A 91 5.70 -1.52 -0.35
C GLU A 91 4.44 -1.05 0.37
N ARG A 92 4.61 -0.50 1.58
CA ARG A 92 3.52 0.10 2.34
C ARG A 92 3.04 1.36 1.62
N LYS A 93 1.78 1.37 1.22
CA LYS A 93 1.14 2.61 0.77
C LYS A 93 0.85 3.45 2.01
N GLU A 94 1.47 4.60 2.14
CA GLU A 94 1.10 5.53 3.20
C GLU A 94 -0.32 6.03 2.97
N LYS A 95 -1.09 6.10 4.05
CA LYS A 95 -2.41 6.73 3.97
C LYS A 95 -2.20 8.20 3.59
N PRO A 96 -2.86 8.68 2.55
CA PRO A 96 -2.74 10.09 2.15
C PRO A 96 -3.24 10.99 3.27
N LYS A 97 -2.52 12.09 3.50
CA LYS A 97 -2.94 13.10 4.48
C LYS A 97 -4.01 13.97 3.85
N LEU A 98 -5.25 13.81 4.31
CA LEU A 98 -6.35 14.69 3.91
C LEU A 98 -6.21 16.07 4.51
N THR A 99 -6.50 17.11 3.73
CA THR A 99 -6.76 18.45 4.25
C THR A 99 -8.05 18.48 5.06
N GLU A 100 -8.28 19.51 5.87
CA GLU A 100 -9.53 19.61 6.63
C GLU A 100 -10.74 19.74 5.71
N ASP A 101 -10.63 20.46 4.60
CA ASP A 101 -11.70 20.60 3.62
C ASP A 101 -12.06 19.24 2.99
N GLU A 102 -11.05 18.44 2.63
CA GLU A 102 -11.26 17.08 2.10
C GLU A 102 -11.94 16.18 3.12
N LYS A 103 -11.54 16.25 4.39
CA LYS A 103 -12.19 15.50 5.49
C LYS A 103 -13.65 15.92 5.67
N VAL A 104 -13.93 17.22 5.64
CA VAL A 104 -15.30 17.75 5.76
C VAL A 104 -16.17 17.25 4.61
N ILE A 105 -15.65 17.31 3.37
CA ILE A 105 -16.37 16.80 2.21
C ILE A 105 -16.68 15.31 2.37
N LEU A 106 -15.67 14.47 2.66
CA LEU A 106 -15.87 13.03 2.78
C LEU A 106 -16.82 12.64 3.92
N ARG A 107 -16.78 13.37 5.06
CA ARG A 107 -17.69 13.12 6.21
C ARG A 107 -19.14 13.45 5.91
N ASN A 108 -19.37 14.42 5.03
CA ASN A 108 -20.72 14.88 4.66
C ASN A 108 -21.30 14.21 3.42
N LEU A 109 -20.54 13.31 2.77
CA LEU A 109 -21.08 12.51 1.68
C LEU A 109 -22.22 11.59 2.18
N PRO A 110 -23.26 11.36 1.37
CA PRO A 110 -24.25 10.33 1.66
C PRO A 110 -23.57 8.98 1.90
N LYS A 111 -23.91 8.28 2.99
CA LYS A 111 -23.29 7.01 3.43
C LYS A 111 -23.30 5.88 2.40
N ARG A 112 -24.13 6.00 1.36
CA ARG A 112 -24.16 5.04 0.26
C ARG A 112 -22.88 5.08 -0.59
N TYR A 113 -22.21 6.24 -0.69
CA TYR A 113 -20.94 6.35 -1.43
C TYR A 113 -19.79 5.88 -0.55
N LYS A 114 -19.14 4.82 -0.99
CA LYS A 114 -18.07 4.15 -0.26
C LYS A 114 -16.70 4.34 -0.90
N TRP A 115 -16.66 4.59 -2.20
CA TRP A 115 -15.42 4.62 -2.98
C TRP A 115 -15.24 5.96 -3.67
N ILE A 116 -13.97 6.33 -3.86
CA ILE A 116 -13.57 7.53 -4.58
C ILE A 116 -12.41 7.19 -5.53
N ALA A 117 -12.47 7.71 -6.75
CA ALA A 117 -11.42 7.55 -7.74
C ALA A 117 -11.35 8.77 -8.66
N ARG A 118 -10.18 8.97 -9.29
CA ARG A 118 -9.95 10.02 -10.28
C ARG A 118 -9.76 9.37 -11.65
N ASP A 119 -10.43 9.89 -12.67
CA ASP A 119 -10.24 9.44 -14.04
C ASP A 119 -9.09 10.18 -14.75
N LYS A 120 -8.80 9.78 -15.98
CA LYS A 120 -7.73 10.36 -16.79
C LYS A 120 -8.00 11.81 -17.20
N SER A 121 -9.24 12.25 -17.21
CA SER A 121 -9.65 13.63 -17.50
C SER A 121 -9.67 14.52 -16.26
N ASP A 122 -9.08 14.04 -15.16
CA ASP A 122 -8.93 14.74 -13.89
C ASP A 122 -10.25 14.97 -13.13
N TRP A 123 -11.32 14.29 -13.51
CA TRP A 123 -12.55 14.30 -12.75
C TRP A 123 -12.51 13.29 -11.62
N ILE A 124 -13.10 13.70 -10.47
CA ILE A 124 -13.25 12.84 -9.30
C ILE A 124 -14.66 12.29 -9.27
N PHE A 125 -14.74 10.99 -9.10
CA PHE A 125 -16.00 10.28 -8.99
C PHE A 125 -16.10 9.56 -7.64
N ILE A 126 -17.31 9.52 -7.09
CA ILE A 126 -17.64 8.72 -5.91
C ILE A 126 -18.65 7.65 -6.31
N TYR A 127 -18.50 6.46 -5.73
CA TYR A 127 -19.25 5.27 -6.13
C TYR A 127 -19.86 4.57 -4.91
N GLU A 128 -21.01 3.95 -5.10
CA GLU A 128 -21.64 3.11 -4.06
C GLU A 128 -20.94 1.76 -3.93
N ASN A 129 -20.53 1.18 -5.05
CA ASN A 129 -19.80 -0.09 -5.13
C ASN A 129 -18.38 0.16 -5.65
N GLU A 130 -17.49 -0.79 -5.37
CA GLU A 130 -16.12 -0.72 -5.87
C GLU A 130 -16.07 -0.59 -7.39
N PRO A 131 -15.50 0.52 -7.90
CA PRO A 131 -15.38 0.70 -9.34
C PRO A 131 -14.18 -0.08 -9.88
N ILE A 132 -14.22 -0.43 -11.16
CA ILE A 132 -13.11 -1.06 -11.88
C ILE A 132 -12.67 -0.16 -13.04
N LYS A 133 -11.40 -0.23 -13.42
CA LYS A 133 -10.95 0.42 -14.66
C LYS A 133 -11.58 -0.29 -15.87
N CYS A 134 -12.62 0.30 -16.43
CA CYS A 134 -13.38 -0.32 -17.53
C CYS A 134 -12.84 0.03 -18.92
N CYS A 135 -12.07 1.12 -19.04
CA CYS A 135 -11.49 1.54 -20.29
C CYS A 135 -10.16 2.30 -20.06
N ARG A 136 -9.57 2.80 -21.14
CA ARG A 136 -8.25 3.50 -21.06
C ARG A 136 -8.29 4.88 -20.38
N THR A 137 -9.47 5.36 -20.00
CA THR A 137 -9.65 6.75 -19.55
C THR A 137 -10.52 6.91 -18.33
N SER A 138 -11.30 5.91 -17.93
CA SER A 138 -12.28 6.07 -16.85
C SER A 138 -12.45 4.81 -15.99
N TRP A 139 -12.90 5.05 -14.76
CA TRP A 139 -13.41 4.03 -13.87
C TRP A 139 -14.89 3.77 -14.18
N GLY A 140 -15.29 2.49 -14.18
CA GLY A 140 -16.67 2.06 -14.35
C GLY A 140 -17.25 1.53 -13.07
N GLY A 141 -18.51 1.85 -12.80
CA GLY A 141 -19.24 1.36 -11.65
C GLY A 141 -20.72 1.73 -11.78
N CYS A 142 -21.57 0.99 -11.08
CA CYS A 142 -22.98 1.36 -10.96
C CYS A 142 -23.14 2.44 -9.89
N MET A 143 -24.09 3.37 -10.10
CA MET A 143 -24.46 4.37 -9.09
C MET A 143 -23.27 5.24 -8.65
N TYR A 144 -22.87 6.16 -9.51
CA TYR A 144 -21.80 7.12 -9.24
C TYR A 144 -22.29 8.56 -9.42
N THR A 145 -21.52 9.48 -8.86
CA THR A 145 -21.66 10.92 -9.13
C THR A 145 -20.30 11.60 -9.14
N THR A 146 -20.20 12.77 -9.72
CA THR A 146 -18.97 13.56 -9.77
C THR A 146 -18.86 14.48 -8.57
N LEU A 147 -17.64 14.68 -8.07
CA LEU A 147 -17.32 15.80 -7.19
C LEU A 147 -16.79 16.96 -8.02
N PRO A 148 -17.35 18.17 -7.88
CA PRO A 148 -16.97 19.32 -8.70
C PRO A 148 -15.63 19.96 -8.31
N PHE A 149 -14.88 19.35 -7.36
CA PHE A 149 -13.69 19.90 -6.73
C PHE A 149 -12.42 19.27 -7.30
N LYS A 150 -12.09 19.49 -8.58
CA LYS A 150 -10.90 18.92 -9.23
C LYS A 150 -9.59 19.22 -8.51
N HIS A 151 -9.49 20.38 -7.84
CA HIS A 151 -8.29 20.81 -7.11
C HIS A 151 -8.06 20.11 -5.77
N LEU A 152 -9.07 19.38 -5.26
CA LEU A 152 -8.96 18.57 -4.04
C LEU A 152 -8.56 17.14 -4.37
N PHE A 153 -8.22 16.39 -3.34
CA PHE A 153 -7.85 14.97 -3.46
C PHE A 153 -6.76 14.72 -4.50
N GLN A 154 -5.74 15.60 -4.54
CA GLN A 154 -4.66 15.53 -5.53
C GLN A 154 -3.76 14.30 -5.38
N PHE A 155 -3.85 13.59 -4.28
CA PHE A 155 -3.18 12.32 -4.06
C PHE A 155 -3.83 11.16 -4.84
N ILE A 156 -5.11 11.26 -5.18
CA ILE A 156 -5.80 10.28 -6.03
C ILE A 156 -5.39 10.52 -7.47
N LYS A 157 -4.73 9.55 -8.09
CA LYS A 157 -4.24 9.64 -9.46
C LYS A 157 -4.97 8.66 -10.37
N TRP A 158 -5.03 8.99 -11.67
CA TRP A 158 -5.50 8.04 -12.67
C TRP A 158 -4.64 6.77 -12.71
N GLU A 159 -3.33 6.90 -12.47
CA GLU A 159 -2.34 5.83 -12.47
C GLU A 159 -2.52 4.83 -11.33
N ASP A 160 -3.27 5.19 -10.27
CA ASP A 160 -3.54 4.29 -9.15
C ASP A 160 -4.24 3.02 -9.66
N GLU A 161 -3.78 1.86 -9.22
CA GLU A 161 -4.30 0.56 -9.66
C GLU A 161 -5.68 0.25 -9.06
N GLU A 162 -5.97 0.83 -7.89
CA GLU A 162 -7.17 0.59 -7.09
C GLU A 162 -7.85 1.91 -6.70
N PRO A 163 -9.18 1.93 -6.56
CA PRO A 163 -9.90 3.07 -6.01
C PRO A 163 -9.65 3.15 -4.50
N TYR A 164 -9.96 4.30 -3.90
CA TYR A 164 -9.82 4.49 -2.45
C TYR A 164 -11.16 4.25 -1.74
N LEU A 165 -11.12 3.48 -0.64
CA LEU A 165 -12.25 3.36 0.27
C LEU A 165 -12.33 4.60 1.16
N ILE A 166 -13.47 5.28 1.18
CA ILE A 166 -13.65 6.55 1.91
C ILE A 166 -13.46 6.36 3.42
N GLU A 167 -13.91 5.24 3.97
CA GLU A 167 -13.72 4.92 5.40
C GLU A 167 -12.24 4.81 5.77
N ASP A 168 -11.42 4.19 4.92
CA ASP A 168 -9.97 4.07 5.11
C ASP A 168 -9.28 5.43 5.08
N LEU A 169 -9.72 6.32 4.18
CA LEU A 169 -9.20 7.69 4.11
C LEU A 169 -9.54 8.49 5.38
N LEU A 170 -10.71 8.26 5.96
CA LEU A 170 -11.14 8.92 7.19
C LEU A 170 -10.55 8.28 8.47
N GLY A 171 -9.82 7.17 8.35
CA GLY A 171 -9.21 6.48 9.50
C GLY A 171 -10.20 5.75 10.40
N LYS A 172 -11.30 5.24 9.81
CA LYS A 172 -12.34 4.50 10.53
C LYS A 172 -12.15 3.00 10.40
#